data_81955eb5a0c130277a3d7e180ecbf573
#
_entry.id   81955eb5a0c130277a3d7e180ecbf573
#
_cell.length_a   1.000
_cell.length_b   1.000
_cell.length_c   1.000
_cell.angle_alpha   90.00
_cell.angle_beta   90.00
_cell.angle_gamma   90.00
#
_symmetry.space_group_name_H-M   'P 1'
#
loop_
_entity.id
_entity.type
_entity.pdbx_description
1 polymer ?
#
loop_
_entity_poly.entity_id
_entity_poly.type
_entity_poly.pdbx_seq_one_letter_code
_entity_poly.pdbx_strand_id
1 'polypeptide(L)'
;MIRFLKNGFLLFSLGLLVIPASGTMKKSPFGYCGGWIGQHSGSNRIGKGTAELIAPSWAITAAHVAKPKATNPGQRHVQINFGGHKAGVVKAYVAPQGDLALVRLKKPMKAWPKVALLDKPLTKKDGMVKFTFVGHSGGLHFHRDRKALGMGLNARHVTTKKDNPGKSGDSGGAWVIERKDQHVLFAVIRGGGSGTQPAALRKWIDQTMKKSGEKANWVSLKKPKK
;
A
#
# COMPACT_ATOMS: atom_id res chain seq x y z
N MET A 1 -72.08 -11.53 3.57
CA MET A 1 -71.11 -11.61 2.44
C MET A 1 -69.79 -10.92 2.92
N ILE A 2 -68.84 -11.69 3.45
CA ILE A 2 -67.60 -11.19 4.11
C ILE A 2 -66.44 -11.39 3.13
N ARG A 3 -65.80 -10.28 2.71
CA ARG A 3 -64.61 -10.31 1.83
C ARG A 3 -63.37 -10.37 2.70
N PHE A 4 -62.58 -11.44 2.56
CA PHE A 4 -61.24 -11.60 3.13
C PHE A 4 -60.21 -10.77 2.35
N LEU A 5 -59.52 -9.86 3.06
CA LEU A 5 -58.35 -9.17 2.58
C LEU A 5 -57.12 -10.10 2.78
N LYS A 6 -56.44 -10.44 1.69
CA LYS A 6 -55.15 -11.15 1.70
C LYS A 6 -54.05 -10.16 2.04
N ASN A 7 -53.46 -10.28 3.23
CA ASN A 7 -52.21 -9.59 3.59
C ASN A 7 -51.02 -10.26 2.92
N GLY A 8 -50.45 -9.60 1.91
CA GLY A 8 -49.17 -9.98 1.34
C GLY A 8 -48.03 -9.56 2.28
N PHE A 9 -47.33 -10.53 2.85
CA PHE A 9 -46.06 -10.31 3.58
C PHE A 9 -44.95 -10.07 2.56
N LEU A 10 -44.44 -8.84 2.52
CA LEU A 10 -43.21 -8.49 1.78
C LEU A 10 -42.01 -8.94 2.62
N LEU A 11 -41.38 -10.04 2.25
CA LEU A 11 -40.10 -10.46 2.83
C LEU A 11 -39.00 -9.56 2.28
N PHE A 12 -38.58 -8.59 3.08
CA PHE A 12 -37.31 -7.89 2.84
C PHE A 12 -36.14 -8.84 3.12
N SER A 13 -35.51 -9.35 2.07
CA SER A 13 -34.23 -10.02 2.21
C SER A 13 -33.15 -9.00 2.57
N LEU A 14 -32.81 -8.91 3.85
CA LEU A 14 -31.59 -8.21 4.30
C LEU A 14 -30.40 -8.97 3.70
N GLY A 15 -29.84 -8.43 2.63
CA GLY A 15 -28.56 -8.88 2.10
C GLY A 15 -27.47 -8.66 3.17
N LEU A 16 -27.10 -9.73 3.86
CA LEU A 16 -25.92 -9.71 4.76
C LEU A 16 -24.71 -9.37 3.91
N LEU A 17 -24.19 -8.15 4.07
CA LEU A 17 -22.86 -7.78 3.56
C LEU A 17 -21.86 -8.62 4.34
N VAL A 18 -21.44 -9.75 3.79
CA VAL A 18 -20.38 -10.58 4.36
C VAL A 18 -19.07 -9.81 4.26
N ILE A 19 -18.71 -9.12 5.34
CA ILE A 19 -17.36 -8.56 5.50
C ILE A 19 -16.41 -9.76 5.55
N PRO A 20 -15.47 -9.91 4.60
CA PRO A 20 -14.57 -11.06 4.62
C PRO A 20 -13.79 -11.09 5.94
N ALA A 21 -13.87 -12.20 6.63
CA ALA A 21 -13.14 -12.42 7.88
C ALA A 21 -11.64 -12.22 7.66
N SER A 22 -10.92 -11.73 8.66
CA SER A 22 -9.47 -11.44 8.66
C SER A 22 -8.59 -12.54 8.04
N GLY A 23 -9.05 -13.80 8.08
CA GLY A 23 -8.37 -14.96 7.49
C GLY A 23 -8.33 -14.97 5.95
N THR A 24 -9.31 -14.38 5.28
CA THR A 24 -9.37 -14.34 3.80
C THR A 24 -8.38 -13.34 3.22
N MET A 25 -8.16 -12.21 3.87
CA MET A 25 -7.18 -11.20 3.43
C MET A 25 -5.74 -11.68 3.56
N LYS A 26 -5.41 -12.49 4.57
CA LYS A 26 -4.09 -13.12 4.71
C LYS A 26 -3.75 -14.04 3.53
N LYS A 27 -4.77 -14.67 2.93
CA LYS A 27 -4.64 -15.52 1.73
C LYS A 27 -4.75 -14.74 0.42
N SER A 28 -5.12 -13.45 0.46
CA SER A 28 -5.17 -12.60 -0.74
C SER A 28 -3.76 -12.42 -1.32
N PRO A 29 -3.60 -12.45 -2.65
CA PRO A 29 -2.32 -12.14 -3.28
C PRO A 29 -1.81 -10.74 -2.95
N PHE A 30 -2.70 -9.82 -2.58
CA PHE A 30 -2.39 -8.44 -2.15
C PHE A 30 -2.53 -8.24 -0.62
N GLY A 31 -2.51 -9.31 0.18
CA GLY A 31 -2.67 -9.23 1.64
C GLY A 31 -1.57 -8.43 2.35
N TYR A 32 -0.48 -8.11 1.69
CA TYR A 32 0.56 -7.19 2.17
C TYR A 32 0.13 -5.71 2.15
N CYS A 33 -0.94 -5.36 1.43
CA CYS A 33 -1.48 -4.00 1.34
C CYS A 33 -2.43 -3.72 2.50
N GLY A 34 -2.20 -2.63 3.22
CA GLY A 34 -3.01 -2.23 4.36
C GLY A 34 -3.41 -0.76 4.32
N GLY A 35 -4.62 -0.48 4.82
CA GLY A 35 -5.12 0.87 4.98
C GLY A 35 -4.47 1.57 6.18
N TRP A 36 -3.83 2.72 5.93
CA TRP A 36 -3.29 3.59 6.97
C TRP A 36 -4.41 4.34 7.67
N ILE A 37 -4.43 4.26 8.99
CA ILE A 37 -5.38 4.99 9.85
C ILE A 37 -4.56 5.81 10.85
N GLY A 38 -4.53 7.12 10.67
CA GLY A 38 -3.90 8.04 11.61
C GLY A 38 -4.96 8.89 12.30
N GLN A 39 -5.06 8.80 13.62
CA GLN A 39 -5.94 9.67 14.40
C GLN A 39 -5.16 10.91 14.82
N HIS A 40 -5.66 12.10 14.47
CA HIS A 40 -5.09 13.37 14.90
C HIS A 40 -5.61 13.74 16.30
N SER A 41 -4.69 14.13 17.19
CA SER A 41 -5.03 14.63 18.53
C SER A 41 -5.93 15.87 18.44
N GLY A 42 -7.02 15.88 19.20
CA GLY A 42 -7.94 17.03 19.26
C GLY A 42 -8.88 17.22 18.07
N SER A 43 -8.89 16.30 17.11
CA SER A 43 -9.86 16.30 16.02
C SER A 43 -10.34 14.90 15.69
N ASN A 44 -11.60 14.74 15.28
CA ASN A 44 -12.15 13.49 14.76
C ASN A 44 -11.65 13.19 13.32
N ARG A 45 -10.65 13.92 12.83
CA ARG A 45 -10.10 13.71 11.49
C ARG A 45 -9.19 12.50 11.48
N ILE A 46 -9.55 11.53 10.67
CA ILE A 46 -8.75 10.33 10.39
C ILE A 46 -7.94 10.61 9.13
N GLY A 47 -6.61 10.63 9.25
CA GLY A 47 -5.72 10.61 8.09
C GLY A 47 -5.84 9.25 7.40
N LYS A 48 -6.12 9.24 6.09
CA LYS A 48 -6.22 8.04 5.28
C LYS A 48 -4.99 7.93 4.38
N GLY A 49 -4.56 6.71 4.14
CA GLY A 49 -3.46 6.36 3.23
C GLY A 49 -3.36 4.86 3.10
N THR A 50 -2.33 4.42 2.42
CA THR A 50 -2.01 3.01 2.20
C THR A 50 -0.58 2.73 2.64
N ALA A 51 -0.28 1.51 3.05
CA ALA A 51 1.06 1.04 3.36
C ALA A 51 1.22 -0.43 2.97
N GLU A 52 2.44 -0.82 2.58
CA GLU A 52 2.76 -2.16 2.10
C GLU A 52 3.71 -2.86 3.07
N LEU A 53 3.39 -4.08 3.49
CA LEU A 53 4.26 -4.90 4.34
C LEU A 53 5.42 -5.44 3.52
N ILE A 54 6.66 -5.06 3.87
CA ILE A 54 7.89 -5.45 3.17
C ILE A 54 8.77 -6.43 3.97
N ALA A 55 8.59 -6.46 5.30
CA ALA A 55 9.24 -7.39 6.21
C ALA A 55 8.34 -7.60 7.43
N PRO A 56 8.59 -8.60 8.30
CA PRO A 56 7.69 -8.89 9.42
C PRO A 56 7.33 -7.69 10.30
N SER A 57 8.27 -6.79 10.56
CA SER A 57 8.04 -5.59 11.39
C SER A 57 8.13 -4.28 10.62
N TRP A 58 8.13 -4.32 9.28
CA TRP A 58 8.31 -3.12 8.47
C TRP A 58 7.28 -3.00 7.36
N ALA A 59 6.67 -1.84 7.29
CA ALA A 59 5.87 -1.42 6.15
C ALA A 59 6.51 -0.21 5.45
N ILE A 60 6.19 -0.01 4.18
CA ILE A 60 6.59 1.13 3.36
C ILE A 60 5.34 1.92 2.95
N THR A 61 5.44 3.25 2.92
CA THR A 61 4.35 4.16 2.54
C THR A 61 4.92 5.47 1.96
N ALA A 62 4.07 6.38 1.53
CA ALA A 62 4.48 7.73 1.15
C ALA A 62 4.84 8.58 2.39
N ALA A 63 5.83 9.45 2.26
CA ALA A 63 6.26 10.31 3.36
C ALA A 63 5.16 11.26 3.84
N HIS A 64 4.37 11.82 2.92
CA HIS A 64 3.27 12.72 3.28
C HIS A 64 2.13 12.01 4.02
N VAL A 65 2.00 10.67 3.89
CA VAL A 65 1.07 9.84 4.69
C VAL A 65 1.59 9.66 6.10
N ALA A 66 2.90 9.40 6.25
CA ALA A 66 3.54 9.09 7.52
C ALA A 66 3.92 10.34 8.34
N LYS A 67 4.13 11.49 7.70
CA LYS A 67 4.46 12.75 8.38
C LYS A 67 3.25 13.25 9.17
N PRO A 68 3.40 13.56 10.47
CA PRO A 68 2.41 14.38 11.16
C PRO A 68 2.28 15.71 10.41
N LYS A 69 1.06 16.15 10.11
CA LYS A 69 0.87 17.52 9.61
C LYS A 69 1.39 18.48 10.69
N ALA A 70 2.15 19.49 10.28
CA ALA A 70 2.73 20.49 11.19
C ALA A 70 1.70 21.18 12.10
N THR A 71 0.43 21.19 11.69
CA THR A 71 -0.71 21.73 12.45
C THR A 71 -1.25 20.79 13.54
N ASN A 72 -0.74 19.53 13.64
CA ASN A 72 -1.20 18.54 14.61
C ASN A 72 -0.04 17.70 15.15
N PRO A 73 0.77 18.21 16.09
CA PRO A 73 1.92 17.48 16.65
C PRO A 73 1.53 16.26 17.50
N GLY A 74 0.24 16.05 17.77
CA GLY A 74 -0.27 15.00 18.64
C GLY A 74 -0.94 13.83 17.94
N GLN A 75 -0.42 13.31 16.81
CA GLN A 75 -0.95 12.08 16.21
C GLN A 75 -0.73 10.90 17.16
N ARG A 76 -1.73 10.56 17.98
CA ARG A 76 -1.59 9.63 19.11
C ARG A 76 -1.69 8.16 18.74
N HIS A 77 -2.45 7.82 17.70
CA HIS A 77 -2.68 6.41 17.31
C HIS A 77 -2.56 6.24 15.82
N VAL A 78 -1.48 5.60 15.40
CA VAL A 78 -1.30 5.20 14.01
C VAL A 78 -1.39 3.68 13.94
N GLN A 79 -2.28 3.20 13.07
CA GLN A 79 -2.48 1.80 12.80
C GLN A 79 -2.53 1.57 11.28
N ILE A 80 -2.09 0.39 10.87
CA ILE A 80 -2.28 -0.10 9.50
C ILE A 80 -3.23 -1.28 9.59
N ASN A 81 -4.34 -1.21 8.85
CA ASN A 81 -5.33 -2.28 8.83
C ASN A 81 -5.09 -3.19 7.61
N PHE A 82 -4.53 -4.35 7.87
CA PHE A 82 -4.34 -5.40 6.87
C PHE A 82 -5.54 -6.36 6.92
N GLY A 83 -6.60 -6.09 6.15
CA GLY A 83 -7.76 -6.96 6.09
C GLY A 83 -8.42 -7.28 7.44
N GLY A 84 -8.63 -6.27 8.27
CA GLY A 84 -9.21 -6.42 9.61
C GLY A 84 -8.18 -6.58 10.72
N HIS A 85 -6.93 -6.99 10.42
CA HIS A 85 -5.85 -7.04 11.41
C HIS A 85 -5.21 -5.66 11.58
N LYS A 86 -5.37 -5.06 12.74
CA LYS A 86 -4.84 -3.72 13.07
C LYS A 86 -3.42 -3.84 13.63
N ALA A 87 -2.42 -3.46 12.82
CA ALA A 87 -1.03 -3.40 13.24
C ALA A 87 -0.71 -1.99 13.77
N GLY A 88 -0.35 -1.89 15.04
CA GLY A 88 0.08 -0.62 15.64
C GLY A 88 1.46 -0.19 15.12
N VAL A 89 1.67 1.12 14.99
CA VAL A 89 2.93 1.73 14.55
C VAL A 89 3.72 2.25 15.76
N VAL A 90 5.02 1.96 15.79
CA VAL A 90 5.96 2.50 16.79
C VAL A 90 6.55 3.82 16.30
N LYS A 91 7.07 3.81 15.06
CA LYS A 91 7.82 4.93 14.50
C LYS A 91 7.77 4.91 12.98
N ALA A 92 7.70 6.09 12.39
CA ALA A 92 7.90 6.31 10.97
C ALA A 92 9.28 6.97 10.74
N TYR A 93 9.97 6.52 9.72
CA TYR A 93 11.24 7.04 9.25
C TYR A 93 11.03 7.62 7.86
N VAL A 94 11.15 8.92 7.74
CA VAL A 94 10.98 9.61 6.45
C VAL A 94 12.30 9.60 5.70
N ALA A 95 12.26 9.26 4.42
CA ALA A 95 13.44 9.30 3.57
C ALA A 95 13.96 10.74 3.44
N PRO A 96 15.29 10.93 3.37
CA PRO A 96 15.90 12.26 3.24
C PRO A 96 15.52 12.93 1.91
N GLN A 97 15.15 12.14 0.94
CA GLN A 97 14.78 12.59 -0.40
C GLN A 97 13.62 11.74 -0.94
N GLY A 98 12.73 12.37 -1.72
CA GLY A 98 11.55 11.72 -2.28
C GLY A 98 10.42 11.60 -1.25
N ASP A 99 9.26 11.17 -1.74
CA ASP A 99 8.06 10.99 -0.94
C ASP A 99 7.93 9.53 -0.51
N LEU A 100 8.80 9.09 0.41
CA LEU A 100 8.86 7.73 0.91
C LEU A 100 9.08 7.70 2.42
N ALA A 101 8.45 6.76 3.11
CA ALA A 101 8.69 6.48 4.51
C ALA A 101 8.69 4.97 4.80
N LEU A 102 9.53 4.56 5.74
CA LEU A 102 9.46 3.25 6.39
C LEU A 102 8.74 3.36 7.72
N VAL A 103 7.97 2.35 8.04
CA VAL A 103 7.14 2.31 9.25
C VAL A 103 7.49 1.06 10.04
N ARG A 104 7.88 1.25 11.32
CA ARG A 104 8.13 0.17 12.25
C ARG A 104 6.83 -0.22 12.95
N LEU A 105 6.47 -1.49 12.86
CA LEU A 105 5.29 -2.05 13.55
C LEU A 105 5.61 -2.44 14.99
N LYS A 106 4.61 -2.37 15.88
CA LYS A 106 4.73 -2.76 17.30
C LYS A 106 4.97 -4.25 17.47
N LYS A 107 4.33 -5.08 16.63
CA LYS A 107 4.45 -6.54 16.65
C LYS A 107 4.76 -7.06 15.26
N PRO A 108 5.68 -8.04 15.13
CA PRO A 108 5.99 -8.64 13.85
C PRO A 108 4.81 -9.41 13.26
N MET A 109 4.56 -9.23 11.97
CA MET A 109 3.54 -9.94 11.20
C MET A 109 4.17 -11.10 10.40
N LYS A 110 4.82 -12.06 11.10
CA LYS A 110 5.62 -13.14 10.48
C LYS A 110 4.85 -13.93 9.42
N ALA A 111 3.61 -14.30 9.71
CA ALA A 111 2.79 -15.15 8.86
C ALA A 111 2.01 -14.40 7.76
N TRP A 112 2.15 -13.07 7.65
CA TRP A 112 1.49 -12.29 6.60
C TRP A 112 2.34 -12.24 5.33
N PRO A 113 1.72 -12.16 4.14
CA PRO A 113 2.44 -11.96 2.90
C PRO A 113 3.22 -10.64 2.94
N LYS A 114 4.37 -10.60 2.28
CA LYS A 114 5.21 -9.42 2.11
C LYS A 114 5.45 -9.21 0.64
N VAL A 115 5.45 -7.95 0.21
CA VAL A 115 5.86 -7.60 -1.15
C VAL A 115 7.39 -7.49 -1.21
N ALA A 116 7.98 -8.03 -2.28
CA ALA A 116 9.40 -7.81 -2.56
C ALA A 116 9.62 -6.43 -3.17
N LEU A 117 10.81 -5.89 -3.05
CA LEU A 117 11.20 -4.62 -3.65
C LEU A 117 12.05 -4.87 -4.89
N LEU A 118 11.85 -4.08 -5.94
CA LEU A 118 12.72 -4.09 -7.11
C LEU A 118 14.10 -3.56 -6.72
N ASP A 119 15.17 -4.30 -7.10
CA ASP A 119 16.55 -4.00 -6.67
C ASP A 119 17.19 -2.82 -7.39
N LYS A 120 16.70 -2.47 -8.60
CA LYS A 120 17.18 -1.34 -9.41
C LYS A 120 16.02 -0.47 -9.86
N PRO A 121 16.18 0.86 -9.84
CA PRO A 121 15.13 1.74 -10.31
C PRO A 121 14.92 1.58 -11.82
N LEU A 122 13.67 1.67 -12.25
CA LEU A 122 13.31 1.75 -13.66
C LEU A 122 13.72 3.11 -14.23
N THR A 123 14.24 3.11 -15.44
CA THR A 123 14.70 4.28 -16.18
C THR A 123 13.96 4.37 -17.50
N LYS A 124 14.16 5.46 -18.25
CA LYS A 124 13.63 5.58 -19.62
C LYS A 124 14.10 4.46 -20.55
N LYS A 125 15.30 3.88 -20.29
CA LYS A 125 15.87 2.78 -21.07
C LYS A 125 15.09 1.47 -20.93
N ASP A 126 14.35 1.32 -19.83
CA ASP A 126 13.53 0.13 -19.57
C ASP A 126 12.20 0.16 -20.31
N GLY A 127 11.87 1.30 -20.96
CA GLY A 127 10.65 1.48 -21.72
C GLY A 127 9.39 1.49 -20.84
N MET A 128 8.28 1.12 -21.47
CA MET A 128 6.99 1.02 -20.78
C MET A 128 6.89 -0.29 -20.03
N VAL A 129 6.64 -0.23 -18.73
CA VAL A 129 6.46 -1.40 -17.85
C VAL A 129 4.98 -1.59 -17.53
N LYS A 130 4.47 -2.80 -17.76
CA LYS A 130 3.14 -3.20 -17.29
C LYS A 130 3.17 -3.43 -15.80
N PHE A 131 2.13 -2.99 -15.10
CA PHE A 131 2.02 -3.16 -13.65
C PHE A 131 0.58 -3.26 -13.16
N THR A 132 0.43 -3.70 -11.92
CA THR A 132 -0.81 -3.63 -11.17
C THR A 132 -0.71 -2.52 -10.13
N PHE A 133 -1.68 -1.62 -10.17
CA PHE A 133 -1.90 -0.62 -9.13
C PHE A 133 -2.61 -1.30 -7.94
N VAL A 134 -2.11 -1.10 -6.73
CA VAL A 134 -2.71 -1.62 -5.48
C VAL A 134 -2.88 -0.48 -4.49
N GLY A 135 -4.09 -0.29 -3.99
CA GLY A 135 -4.43 0.77 -3.05
C GLY A 135 -5.47 0.36 -2.02
N HIS A 136 -5.74 1.25 -1.06
CA HIS A 136 -6.67 1.00 0.04
C HIS A 136 -7.54 2.22 0.37
N SER A 137 -8.08 2.90 -0.63
CA SER A 137 -9.00 4.03 -0.46
C SER A 137 -10.44 3.58 -0.17
N GLY A 138 -10.71 3.22 1.09
CA GLY A 138 -12.03 2.70 1.51
C GLY A 138 -12.14 1.17 1.47
N GLY A 139 -11.06 0.47 1.18
CA GLY A 139 -10.91 -0.97 1.11
C GLY A 139 -9.80 -1.35 0.13
N LEU A 140 -9.31 -2.58 0.23
CA LEU A 140 -8.32 -3.09 -0.71
C LEU A 140 -8.90 -3.13 -2.12
N HIS A 141 -8.22 -2.50 -3.05
CA HIS A 141 -8.55 -2.57 -4.48
C HIS A 141 -7.29 -2.62 -5.33
N PHE A 142 -7.42 -3.11 -6.56
CA PHE A 142 -6.31 -3.19 -7.50
C PHE A 142 -6.79 -2.99 -8.94
N HIS A 143 -5.89 -2.48 -9.79
CA HIS A 143 -6.14 -2.27 -11.23
C HIS A 143 -4.96 -2.79 -12.02
N ARG A 144 -5.20 -3.86 -12.79
CA ARG A 144 -4.19 -4.51 -13.64
C ARG A 144 -3.96 -3.76 -14.95
N ASP A 145 -2.93 -4.22 -15.68
CA ASP A 145 -2.58 -3.77 -17.03
C ASP A 145 -2.33 -2.26 -17.17
N ARG A 146 -1.94 -1.62 -16.06
CA ARG A 146 -1.46 -0.24 -16.11
C ARG A 146 -0.07 -0.18 -16.72
N LYS A 147 0.29 0.97 -17.29
CA LYS A 147 1.59 1.20 -17.91
C LYS A 147 2.31 2.36 -17.23
N ALA A 148 3.55 2.14 -16.85
CA ALA A 148 4.43 3.15 -16.27
C ALA A 148 5.68 3.34 -17.10
N LEU A 149 6.19 4.57 -17.09
CA LEU A 149 7.47 4.95 -17.69
C LEU A 149 8.39 5.47 -16.59
N GLY A 150 9.62 4.99 -16.55
CA GLY A 150 10.66 5.54 -15.68
C GLY A 150 10.98 6.98 -16.08
N MET A 151 11.01 7.91 -15.12
CA MET A 151 11.27 9.33 -15.37
C MET A 151 12.63 9.78 -14.86
N GLY A 152 13.32 10.52 -15.73
CA GLY A 152 14.36 11.46 -15.37
C GLY A 152 15.71 10.90 -14.98
N LEU A 153 16.67 11.81 -14.86
CA LEU A 153 18.09 11.55 -14.56
C LEU A 153 18.31 10.89 -13.18
N ASN A 154 17.39 11.07 -12.24
CA ASN A 154 17.58 10.60 -10.86
C ASN A 154 16.88 9.28 -10.55
N ALA A 155 16.21 8.65 -11.51
CA ALA A 155 15.51 7.36 -11.39
C ALA A 155 14.63 7.20 -10.11
N ARG A 156 14.24 8.32 -9.47
CA ARG A 156 13.45 8.28 -8.22
C ARG A 156 11.97 8.17 -8.45
N HIS A 157 11.50 8.63 -9.60
CA HIS A 157 10.06 8.68 -9.89
C HIS A 157 9.72 7.94 -11.16
N VAL A 158 8.54 7.38 -11.16
CA VAL A 158 7.86 6.82 -12.33
C VAL A 158 6.52 7.53 -12.49
N THR A 159 5.99 7.53 -13.70
CA THR A 159 4.69 8.13 -13.99
C THR A 159 3.82 7.22 -14.83
N THR A 160 2.50 7.32 -14.65
CA THR A 160 1.52 6.81 -15.58
C THR A 160 1.05 7.96 -16.46
N LYS A 161 1.02 7.76 -17.78
CA LYS A 161 0.30 8.68 -18.66
C LYS A 161 -1.19 8.38 -18.59
N LYS A 162 -2.03 9.40 -18.39
CA LYS A 162 -3.51 9.44 -18.54
C LYS A 162 -4.38 8.45 -17.72
N ASP A 163 -3.88 7.28 -17.30
CA ASP A 163 -4.68 6.21 -16.68
C ASP A 163 -4.38 6.05 -15.19
N ASN A 164 -4.46 7.14 -14.41
CA ASN A 164 -4.30 7.02 -12.97
C ASN A 164 -5.63 6.59 -12.30
N PRO A 165 -5.76 5.34 -11.82
CA PRO A 165 -6.95 4.90 -11.10
C PRO A 165 -6.98 5.38 -9.65
N GLY A 166 -5.92 6.06 -9.19
CA GLY A 166 -5.73 6.43 -7.80
C GLY A 166 -6.71 7.47 -7.30
N LYS A 167 -7.23 7.22 -6.10
CA LYS A 167 -8.14 8.08 -5.35
C LYS A 167 -7.47 8.59 -4.08
N SER A 168 -8.10 9.56 -3.43
CA SER A 168 -7.68 10.00 -2.09
C SER A 168 -7.69 8.81 -1.12
N GLY A 169 -6.55 8.57 -0.45
CA GLY A 169 -6.33 7.41 0.42
C GLY A 169 -5.45 6.33 -0.21
N ASP A 170 -5.21 6.33 -1.52
CA ASP A 170 -4.28 5.38 -2.17
C ASP A 170 -2.81 5.79 -2.06
N SER A 171 -2.53 7.02 -1.64
CA SER A 171 -1.18 7.46 -1.33
C SER A 171 -0.48 6.48 -0.39
N GLY A 172 0.73 6.05 -0.73
CA GLY A 172 1.47 5.01 0.00
C GLY A 172 1.22 3.60 -0.49
N GLY A 173 0.25 3.37 -1.37
CA GLY A 173 0.01 2.08 -2.03
C GLY A 173 1.10 1.72 -3.04
N ALA A 174 0.94 0.58 -3.71
CA ALA A 174 1.98 -0.01 -4.53
C ALA A 174 1.67 -0.01 -6.02
N TRP A 175 2.71 0.17 -6.83
CA TRP A 175 2.76 -0.30 -8.20
C TRP A 175 3.64 -1.54 -8.24
N VAL A 176 3.04 -2.68 -8.60
CA VAL A 176 3.71 -3.97 -8.56
C VAL A 176 3.76 -4.65 -9.92
N ILE A 177 4.84 -5.37 -10.15
CA ILE A 177 4.94 -6.34 -11.24
C ILE A 177 4.53 -7.68 -10.65
N GLU A 178 3.44 -8.26 -11.17
CA GLU A 178 2.99 -9.60 -10.79
C GLU A 178 3.90 -10.64 -11.44
N ARG A 179 4.47 -11.54 -10.64
CA ARG A 179 5.17 -12.74 -11.07
C ARG A 179 4.43 -13.97 -10.54
N LYS A 180 4.68 -15.13 -11.11
CA LYS A 180 4.03 -16.38 -10.74
C LYS A 180 4.00 -16.61 -9.22
N ASP A 181 5.12 -16.37 -8.56
CA ASP A 181 5.29 -16.70 -7.14
C ASP A 181 5.46 -15.47 -6.24
N GLN A 182 5.43 -14.25 -6.80
CA GLN A 182 5.81 -13.07 -6.04
C GLN A 182 5.38 -11.76 -6.71
N HIS A 183 4.89 -10.83 -5.91
CA HIS A 183 4.71 -9.45 -6.33
C HIS A 183 5.97 -8.63 -6.04
N VAL A 184 6.36 -7.80 -7.01
CA VAL A 184 7.55 -6.96 -6.93
C VAL A 184 7.14 -5.51 -6.99
N LEU A 185 7.24 -4.81 -5.87
CA LEU A 185 6.96 -3.39 -5.75
C LEU A 185 8.13 -2.60 -6.36
N PHE A 186 7.84 -1.79 -7.37
CA PHE A 186 8.82 -0.89 -7.96
C PHE A 186 8.54 0.58 -7.68
N ALA A 187 7.30 0.94 -7.31
CA ALA A 187 6.96 2.30 -6.91
C ALA A 187 5.90 2.34 -5.81
N VAL A 188 6.07 3.31 -4.90
CA VAL A 188 5.08 3.69 -3.88
C VAL A 188 4.29 4.88 -4.40
N ILE A 189 2.97 4.81 -4.36
CA ILE A 189 2.06 5.82 -4.88
C ILE A 189 2.27 7.15 -4.12
N ARG A 190 2.58 8.19 -4.87
CA ARG A 190 2.71 9.56 -4.36
C ARG A 190 1.43 10.36 -4.55
N GLY A 191 0.74 10.16 -5.67
CA GLY A 191 -0.42 10.91 -6.13
C GLY A 191 -0.21 11.45 -7.55
N GLY A 192 -1.29 11.93 -8.19
CA GLY A 192 -1.23 12.54 -9.52
C GLY A 192 -0.64 11.64 -10.62
N GLY A 193 -0.82 10.33 -10.51
CA GLY A 193 -0.26 9.38 -11.48
C GLY A 193 1.27 9.24 -11.38
N SER A 194 1.87 9.54 -10.23
CA SER A 194 3.30 9.38 -9.99
C SER A 194 3.59 8.48 -8.79
N GLY A 195 4.74 7.82 -8.81
CA GLY A 195 5.23 6.98 -7.72
C GLY A 195 6.71 7.20 -7.44
N THR A 196 7.11 7.02 -6.18
CA THR A 196 8.51 7.04 -5.74
C THR A 196 9.10 5.64 -5.78
N GLN A 197 10.24 5.46 -6.41
CA GLN A 197 10.92 4.18 -6.53
C GLN A 197 11.77 3.87 -5.30
N PRO A 198 11.46 2.81 -4.50
CA PRO A 198 12.27 2.42 -3.34
C PRO A 198 13.71 2.07 -3.71
N ALA A 199 13.93 1.48 -4.88
CA ALA A 199 15.27 1.10 -5.37
C ALA A 199 16.24 2.27 -5.42
N ALA A 200 15.78 3.48 -5.74
CA ALA A 200 16.61 4.68 -5.73
C ALA A 200 17.05 5.12 -4.30
N LEU A 201 16.41 4.55 -3.29
CA LEU A 201 16.66 4.84 -1.86
C LEU A 201 17.12 3.59 -1.10
N ARG A 202 17.56 2.54 -1.84
CA ARG A 202 17.94 1.23 -1.28
C ARG A 202 18.90 1.34 -0.10
N LYS A 203 19.99 2.10 -0.25
CA LYS A 203 20.99 2.28 0.84
C LYS A 203 20.34 2.80 2.13
N TRP A 204 19.46 3.77 2.03
CA TRP A 204 18.73 4.32 3.18
C TRP A 204 17.77 3.30 3.79
N ILE A 205 17.00 2.56 2.96
CA ILE A 205 16.09 1.52 3.40
C ILE A 205 16.85 0.45 4.18
N ASP A 206 17.93 -0.09 3.60
CA ASP A 206 18.73 -1.16 4.21
C ASP A 206 19.37 -0.71 5.53
N GLN A 207 19.91 0.51 5.58
CA GLN A 207 20.48 1.09 6.80
C GLN A 207 19.44 1.30 7.90
N THR A 208 18.23 1.74 7.53
CA THR A 208 17.15 1.98 8.48
C THR A 208 16.65 0.66 9.07
N MET A 209 16.48 -0.37 8.25
CA MET A 209 15.99 -1.69 8.67
C MET A 209 17.04 -2.49 9.45
N LYS A 210 18.34 -2.30 9.15
CA LYS A 210 19.45 -3.00 9.81
C LYS A 210 19.39 -2.90 11.35
N LYS A 211 18.92 -1.77 11.88
CA LYS A 211 18.79 -1.54 13.34
C LYS A 211 17.86 -2.54 14.04
N SER A 212 17.04 -3.24 13.31
CA SER A 212 16.11 -4.26 13.84
C SER A 212 16.50 -5.70 13.48
N GLY A 213 17.62 -5.90 12.79
CA GLY A 213 18.03 -7.23 12.31
C GLY A 213 17.22 -7.74 11.11
N GLU A 214 16.28 -6.95 10.58
CA GLU A 214 15.47 -7.34 9.43
C GLU A 214 16.00 -6.71 8.13
N LYS A 215 15.68 -7.36 7.00
CA LYS A 215 16.10 -6.93 5.66
C LYS A 215 14.89 -6.86 4.73
N ALA A 216 14.90 -5.92 3.80
CA ALA A 216 13.98 -5.93 2.67
C ALA A 216 14.37 -7.04 1.69
N ASN A 217 13.38 -7.67 1.07
CA ASN A 217 13.59 -8.66 0.01
C ASN A 217 13.74 -7.92 -1.33
N TRP A 218 14.98 -7.77 -1.81
CA TRP A 218 15.29 -7.14 -3.09
C TRP A 218 15.37 -8.19 -4.20
N VAL A 219 14.70 -7.95 -5.32
CA VAL A 219 14.67 -8.86 -6.47
C VAL A 219 14.94 -8.14 -7.78
N SER A 220 15.67 -8.80 -8.66
CA SER A 220 15.96 -8.30 -10.01
C SER A 220 14.88 -8.71 -11.00
N LEU A 221 14.56 -7.82 -11.94
CA LEU A 221 13.84 -8.19 -13.15
C LEU A 221 14.86 -8.86 -14.09
N LYS A 222 14.93 -10.19 -14.07
CA LYS A 222 15.70 -10.88 -15.10
C LYS A 222 15.08 -10.56 -16.47
N LYS A 223 15.86 -10.00 -17.40
CA LYS A 223 15.47 -9.95 -18.81
C LYS A 223 15.20 -11.38 -19.25
N PRO A 224 14.11 -11.66 -20.01
CA PRO A 224 13.98 -12.96 -20.64
C PRO A 224 15.26 -13.20 -21.43
N LYS A 225 15.87 -14.38 -21.26
CA LYS A 225 16.98 -14.81 -22.14
C LYS A 225 16.42 -14.78 -23.56
N LYS A 226 17.05 -13.99 -24.44
CA LYS A 226 16.77 -14.03 -25.88
C LYS A 226 17.12 -15.42 -26.41
#